data_a409b461262454aab681a539bc6de1b6
#
_entry.id   a409b461262454aab681a539bc6de1b6
#
_cell.length_a   1.000
_cell.length_b   1.000
_cell.length_c   1.000
_cell.angle_alpha   90.00
_cell.angle_beta   90.00
_cell.angle_gamma   90.00
#
_symmetry.space_group_name_H-M   'P 1'
#
loop_
_entity.id
_entity.type
_entity.pdbx_description
1 polymer ?
#
loop_
_entity_poly.entity_id
_entity_poly.type
_entity_poly.pdbx_seq_one_letter_code
_entity_poly.pdbx_strand_id
1 'polypeptide(L)'
;AKSGYMYKGLKPVYWCPDCKTALAEAEIEYSDDPCHSIYVKFRVADDKGIFSAMGLDISNIYFVIWTTTTWTIPGNLAVCLGPEYNYTLVNANGEYYVMAEELVKSTMESAGITEYTTTGCFTGAELEGIKTQHPLYDRFSPVITGDHVTLESGTGCVHTAPGYGVEDFEVCKKYDEIGILVCVDENGRQTAEAGEFEGMDT
;
A
#
# COMPACT_ATOMS: atom_id res chain seq x y z
N ALA A 1 26.95 11.06 -20.89
CA ALA A 1 26.97 9.60 -20.93
C ALA A 1 28.33 9.03 -20.52
N LYS A 2 29.44 9.22 -21.31
CA LYS A 2 30.76 8.61 -21.00
C LYS A 2 31.34 9.05 -19.65
N SER A 3 31.03 10.25 -19.17
CA SER A 3 31.51 10.80 -17.88
C SER A 3 30.56 10.58 -16.71
N GLY A 4 29.47 9.78 -16.88
CA GLY A 4 28.53 9.48 -15.82
C GLY A 4 27.47 10.56 -15.53
N TYR A 5 27.56 11.76 -16.10
CA TYR A 5 26.63 12.85 -15.85
C TYR A 5 25.23 12.64 -16.46
N MET A 6 25.11 11.72 -17.41
CA MET A 6 23.84 11.34 -18.04
C MET A 6 23.66 9.83 -17.95
N TYR A 7 22.54 9.39 -17.39
CA TYR A 7 22.16 7.99 -17.28
C TYR A 7 20.65 7.84 -17.54
N LYS A 8 20.24 6.64 -17.94
CA LYS A 8 18.82 6.29 -18.03
C LYS A 8 18.35 5.76 -16.67
N GLY A 9 17.32 6.35 -16.12
CA GLY A 9 16.70 5.93 -14.87
C GLY A 9 15.17 5.96 -14.98
N LEU A 10 14.50 5.38 -13.99
CA LEU A 10 13.06 5.43 -13.82
C LEU A 10 12.73 6.34 -12.64
N LYS A 11 11.65 7.09 -12.76
CA LYS A 11 10.98 7.81 -11.67
C LYS A 11 9.51 8.01 -12.02
N PRO A 12 8.60 8.06 -11.05
CA PRO A 12 7.22 8.48 -11.28
C PRO A 12 7.18 9.91 -11.83
N VAL A 13 6.31 10.13 -12.79
CA VAL A 13 6.05 11.46 -13.39
C VAL A 13 4.56 11.59 -13.64
N TYR A 14 4.05 12.82 -13.61
CA TYR A 14 2.69 13.11 -14.06
C TYR A 14 2.60 12.88 -15.56
N TRP A 15 1.52 12.24 -15.99
CA TRP A 15 1.29 11.85 -17.36
C TRP A 15 -0.12 12.24 -17.82
N CYS A 16 -0.23 12.84 -18.97
CA CYS A 16 -1.53 13.11 -19.60
C CYS A 16 -1.81 12.03 -20.66
N PRO A 17 -2.83 11.19 -20.48
CA PRO A 17 -3.17 10.14 -21.44
C PRO A 17 -3.73 10.69 -22.76
N ASP A 18 -4.39 11.85 -22.73
CA ASP A 18 -4.93 12.51 -23.93
C ASP A 18 -3.81 13.10 -24.81
N CYS A 19 -2.88 13.81 -24.16
CA CYS A 19 -1.75 14.45 -24.86
C CYS A 19 -0.59 13.46 -25.10
N LYS A 20 -0.57 12.32 -24.41
CA LYS A 20 0.51 11.31 -24.42
C LYS A 20 1.88 11.91 -24.12
N THR A 21 1.94 12.72 -23.08
CA THR A 21 3.16 13.40 -22.65
C THR A 21 3.27 13.49 -21.14
N ALA A 22 4.51 13.49 -20.65
CA ALA A 22 4.79 13.83 -19.26
C ALA A 22 4.51 15.31 -19.02
N LEU A 23 4.00 15.65 -17.83
CA LEU A 23 3.69 17.00 -17.41
C LEU A 23 4.72 17.48 -16.39
N ALA A 24 5.08 18.76 -16.47
CA ALA A 24 5.76 19.45 -15.38
C ALA A 24 4.73 19.86 -14.31
N GLU A 25 5.16 20.01 -13.06
CA GLU A 25 4.29 20.38 -11.94
C GLU A 25 3.49 21.67 -12.23
N ALA A 26 4.08 22.64 -12.93
CA ALA A 26 3.42 23.89 -13.29
C ALA A 26 2.31 23.74 -14.34
N GLU A 27 2.19 22.58 -14.99
CA GLU A 27 1.16 22.27 -15.99
C GLU A 27 -0.02 21.51 -15.39
N ILE A 28 0.01 21.24 -14.07
CA ILE A 28 -1.01 20.47 -13.36
C ILE A 28 -1.99 21.43 -12.73
N GLU A 29 -3.26 21.22 -12.99
CA GLU A 29 -4.37 21.89 -12.31
C GLU A 29 -5.08 20.88 -11.40
N TYR A 30 -5.31 21.27 -10.15
CA TYR A 30 -6.00 20.44 -9.16
C TYR A 30 -7.46 20.90 -9.05
N SER A 31 -8.37 19.94 -9.04
CA SER A 31 -9.80 20.16 -8.80
C SER A 31 -10.34 19.07 -7.88
N ASP A 32 -11.45 19.37 -7.21
CA ASP A 32 -12.16 18.37 -6.42
C ASP A 32 -12.77 17.33 -7.36
N ASP A 33 -12.41 16.07 -7.14
CA ASP A 33 -12.93 14.93 -7.88
C ASP A 33 -13.51 13.90 -6.88
N PRO A 34 -14.83 13.65 -6.88
CA PRO A 34 -15.43 12.69 -6.00
C PRO A 34 -14.98 11.27 -6.36
N CYS A 35 -14.32 10.61 -5.45
CA CYS A 35 -13.84 9.25 -5.61
C CYS A 35 -14.33 8.32 -4.50
N HIS A 36 -14.40 7.04 -4.80
CA HIS A 36 -14.66 6.00 -3.80
C HIS A 36 -13.38 5.69 -3.04
N SER A 37 -13.49 5.64 -1.71
CA SER A 37 -12.41 5.10 -0.87
C SER A 37 -12.75 3.67 -0.46
N ILE A 38 -11.72 2.82 -0.38
CA ILE A 38 -11.86 1.42 0.02
C ILE A 38 -10.85 1.04 1.08
N TYR A 39 -11.25 0.07 1.92
CA TYR A 39 -10.35 -0.66 2.79
C TYR A 39 -10.05 -2.02 2.16
N VAL A 40 -8.78 -2.40 2.10
CA VAL A 40 -8.33 -3.66 1.49
C VAL A 40 -7.54 -4.46 2.50
N LYS A 41 -7.87 -5.75 2.64
CA LYS A 41 -7.22 -6.70 3.54
C LYS A 41 -6.08 -7.42 2.81
N PHE A 42 -4.88 -7.35 3.38
CA PHE A 42 -3.70 -8.10 2.96
C PHE A 42 -3.44 -9.20 3.98
N ARG A 43 -3.77 -10.44 3.65
CA ARG A 43 -3.64 -11.57 4.58
C ARG A 43 -2.18 -11.85 4.90
N VAL A 44 -1.86 -12.09 6.17
CA VAL A 44 -0.52 -12.52 6.59
C VAL A 44 -0.21 -13.90 6.02
N ALA A 45 0.94 -14.04 5.38
CA ALA A 45 1.44 -15.28 4.80
C ALA A 45 2.67 -15.81 5.57
N ASP A 46 3.50 -14.90 6.08
CA ASP A 46 4.67 -15.21 6.93
C ASP A 46 4.81 -14.07 7.95
N ASP A 47 4.62 -14.38 9.22
CA ASP A 47 4.61 -13.41 10.33
C ASP A 47 5.96 -13.31 11.07
N LYS A 48 6.99 -13.97 10.60
CA LYS A 48 8.30 -14.06 11.26
C LYS A 48 8.21 -14.60 12.71
N GLY A 49 7.13 -15.27 13.05
CA GLY A 49 6.87 -15.79 14.39
C GLY A 49 6.27 -14.78 15.37
N ILE A 50 5.93 -13.56 14.95
CA ILE A 50 5.46 -12.49 15.85
C ILE A 50 4.06 -12.80 16.38
N PHE A 51 3.11 -13.07 15.52
CA PHE A 51 1.71 -13.34 15.89
C PHE A 51 1.51 -14.79 16.31
N SER A 52 2.21 -15.72 15.66
CA SER A 52 2.18 -17.15 16.00
C SER A 52 2.75 -17.42 17.40
N ALA A 53 3.72 -16.63 17.89
CA ALA A 53 4.19 -16.70 19.27
C ALA A 53 3.10 -16.31 20.31
N MET A 54 2.08 -15.56 19.89
CA MET A 54 0.91 -15.24 20.72
C MET A 54 -0.16 -16.35 20.68
N GLY A 55 0.07 -17.42 19.93
CA GLY A 55 -0.89 -18.51 19.73
C GLY A 55 -2.01 -18.20 18.73
N LEU A 56 -1.82 -17.17 17.88
CA LEU A 56 -2.81 -16.77 16.88
C LEU A 56 -2.62 -17.54 15.57
N ASP A 57 -3.71 -17.84 14.90
CA ASP A 57 -3.70 -18.39 13.55
C ASP A 57 -3.51 -17.24 12.54
N ILE A 58 -2.32 -17.22 11.91
CA ILE A 58 -1.95 -16.17 10.95
C ILE A 58 -2.85 -16.13 9.71
N SER A 59 -3.55 -17.22 9.40
CA SER A 59 -4.48 -17.26 8.25
C SER A 59 -5.67 -16.30 8.41
N ASN A 60 -5.95 -15.87 9.64
CA ASN A 60 -7.01 -14.94 10.00
C ASN A 60 -6.49 -13.54 10.37
N ILE A 61 -5.22 -13.23 10.07
CA ILE A 61 -4.61 -11.93 10.36
C ILE A 61 -4.40 -11.17 9.05
N TYR A 62 -4.78 -9.90 9.04
CA TYR A 62 -4.73 -9.05 7.86
C TYR A 62 -4.14 -7.67 8.20
N PHE A 63 -3.23 -7.18 7.40
CA PHE A 63 -2.94 -5.76 7.34
C PHE A 63 -4.03 -5.08 6.52
N VAL A 64 -4.60 -4.00 7.04
CA VAL A 64 -5.68 -3.29 6.36
C VAL A 64 -5.15 -1.96 5.85
N ILE A 65 -5.16 -1.78 4.55
CA ILE A 65 -4.84 -0.48 3.92
C ILE A 65 -6.12 0.28 3.60
N TRP A 66 -6.00 1.59 3.44
CA TRP A 66 -7.04 2.46 2.91
C TRP A 66 -6.51 3.21 1.69
N THR A 67 -7.33 3.34 0.67
CA THR A 67 -6.96 4.07 -0.55
C THR A 67 -8.18 4.69 -1.23
N THR A 68 -7.98 5.84 -1.85
CA THR A 68 -8.91 6.48 -2.79
C THR A 68 -8.55 6.16 -4.25
N THR A 69 -7.34 5.66 -4.50
CA THR A 69 -6.81 5.38 -5.84
C THR A 69 -6.84 3.88 -6.10
N THR A 70 -8.04 3.36 -6.37
CA THR A 70 -8.29 1.90 -6.44
C THR A 70 -7.58 1.22 -7.60
N TRP A 71 -7.41 1.92 -8.71
CA TRP A 71 -6.80 1.40 -9.93
C TRP A 71 -5.29 1.15 -9.83
N THR A 72 -4.62 1.60 -8.76
CA THR A 72 -3.21 1.31 -8.51
C THR A 72 -2.98 0.01 -7.73
N ILE A 73 -4.02 -0.62 -7.17
CA ILE A 73 -3.93 -1.88 -6.43
C ILE A 73 -3.23 -2.98 -7.26
N PRO A 74 -3.48 -3.15 -8.56
CA PRO A 74 -2.72 -4.11 -9.38
C PRO A 74 -1.21 -3.92 -9.34
N GLY A 75 -0.75 -2.68 -9.18
CA GLY A 75 0.67 -2.33 -9.08
C GLY A 75 1.25 -2.37 -7.66
N ASN A 76 0.47 -2.81 -6.65
CA ASN A 76 0.96 -2.93 -5.27
C ASN A 76 2.12 -3.93 -5.18
N LEU A 77 3.19 -3.52 -4.50
CA LEU A 77 4.36 -4.37 -4.23
C LEU A 77 4.74 -4.44 -2.75
N ALA A 78 4.15 -3.59 -1.89
CA ALA A 78 4.42 -3.60 -0.46
C ALA A 78 3.27 -2.99 0.34
N VAL A 79 3.30 -3.19 1.66
CA VAL A 79 2.51 -2.46 2.67
C VAL A 79 3.49 -1.68 3.53
N CYS A 80 3.44 -0.35 3.51
CA CYS A 80 4.37 0.49 4.25
C CYS A 80 3.79 0.93 5.58
N LEU A 81 4.60 0.87 6.65
CA LEU A 81 4.28 1.28 8.02
C LEU A 81 5.20 2.44 8.45
N GLY A 82 4.72 3.28 9.36
CA GLY A 82 5.59 4.23 10.06
C GLY A 82 6.45 3.49 11.10
N PRO A 83 7.79 3.55 11.05
CA PRO A 83 8.65 2.73 11.90
C PRO A 83 8.43 2.96 13.40
N GLU A 84 8.15 4.19 13.79
CA GLU A 84 8.00 4.62 15.19
C GLU A 84 6.54 4.56 15.69
N TYR A 85 5.55 4.30 14.80
CA TYR A 85 4.15 4.25 15.19
C TYR A 85 3.81 2.92 15.84
N ASN A 86 2.85 2.97 16.77
CA ASN A 86 2.29 1.80 17.41
C ASN A 86 1.17 1.20 16.56
N TYR A 87 1.26 -0.10 16.34
CA TYR A 87 0.26 -0.92 15.65
C TYR A 87 -0.32 -1.94 16.61
N THR A 88 -1.59 -2.23 16.46
CA THR A 88 -2.30 -3.21 17.28
C THR A 88 -3.09 -4.19 16.41
N LEU A 89 -3.40 -5.34 16.98
CA LEU A 89 -4.34 -6.31 16.42
C LEU A 89 -5.74 -5.98 16.90
N VAL A 90 -6.64 -5.66 15.99
CA VAL A 90 -8.07 -5.45 16.25
C VAL A 90 -8.81 -6.75 15.93
N ASN A 91 -9.35 -7.39 16.95
CA ASN A 91 -10.20 -8.59 16.79
C ASN A 91 -11.64 -8.16 16.58
N ALA A 92 -12.18 -8.47 15.42
CA ALA A 92 -13.57 -8.25 15.08
C ALA A 92 -14.07 -9.35 14.14
N ASN A 93 -15.27 -9.85 14.34
CA ASN A 93 -15.93 -10.86 13.50
C ASN A 93 -15.10 -12.16 13.29
N GLY A 94 -14.21 -12.50 14.24
CA GLY A 94 -13.36 -13.69 14.16
C GLY A 94 -12.09 -13.51 13.32
N GLU A 95 -11.80 -12.31 12.86
CA GLU A 95 -10.57 -11.94 12.15
C GLU A 95 -9.77 -10.94 12.99
N TYR A 96 -8.47 -10.84 12.69
CA TYR A 96 -7.57 -9.86 13.30
C TYR A 96 -7.08 -8.87 12.23
N TYR A 97 -7.22 -7.59 12.53
CA TYR A 97 -6.80 -6.51 11.63
C TYR A 97 -5.65 -5.74 12.25
N VAL A 98 -4.52 -5.66 11.55
CA VAL A 98 -3.38 -4.83 11.94
C VAL A 98 -3.58 -3.44 11.42
N MET A 99 -3.53 -2.46 12.31
CA MET A 99 -3.61 -1.03 11.99
C MET A 99 -2.98 -0.19 13.09
N ALA A 100 -2.67 1.06 12.80
CA ALA A 100 -2.13 1.98 13.79
C ALA A 100 -3.14 2.18 14.94
N GLU A 101 -2.65 2.12 16.19
CA GLU A 101 -3.46 2.19 17.40
C GLU A 101 -4.34 3.45 17.44
N GLU A 102 -3.78 4.60 17.04
CA GLU A 102 -4.48 5.89 17.03
C GLU A 102 -5.65 5.94 16.04
N LEU A 103 -5.60 5.12 14.97
CA LEU A 103 -6.59 5.11 13.91
C LEU A 103 -7.66 4.00 14.06
N VAL A 104 -7.54 3.14 15.09
CA VAL A 104 -8.48 2.02 15.32
C VAL A 104 -9.91 2.53 15.39
N LYS A 105 -10.17 3.52 16.24
CA LYS A 105 -11.54 4.01 16.47
C LYS A 105 -12.18 4.55 15.19
N SER A 106 -11.50 5.44 14.48
CA SER A 106 -12.02 6.07 13.25
C SER A 106 -12.22 5.04 12.14
N THR A 107 -11.29 4.08 12.02
CA THR A 107 -11.39 2.99 11.02
C THR A 107 -12.56 2.07 11.32
N MET A 108 -12.73 1.63 12.56
CA MET A 108 -13.85 0.75 12.94
C MET A 108 -15.22 1.46 12.79
N GLU A 109 -15.31 2.74 13.17
CA GLU A 109 -16.50 3.54 12.95
C GLU A 109 -16.85 3.65 11.46
N SER A 110 -15.85 3.94 10.62
CA SER A 110 -16.02 4.03 9.15
C SER A 110 -16.42 2.69 8.51
N ALA A 111 -15.93 1.58 9.07
CA ALA A 111 -16.29 0.23 8.64
C ALA A 111 -17.65 -0.24 9.18
N GLY A 112 -18.31 0.53 10.06
CA GLY A 112 -19.56 0.16 10.72
C GLY A 112 -19.40 -0.97 11.74
N ILE A 113 -18.19 -1.21 12.25
CA ILE A 113 -17.88 -2.25 13.24
C ILE A 113 -17.89 -1.63 14.63
N THR A 114 -18.87 -1.99 15.44
CA THR A 114 -19.07 -1.43 16.78
C THR A 114 -18.51 -2.32 17.91
N GLU A 115 -18.37 -3.63 17.64
CA GLU A 115 -17.88 -4.59 18.62
C GLU A 115 -16.52 -5.12 18.16
N TYR A 116 -15.49 -4.74 18.88
CA TYR A 116 -14.12 -5.21 18.67
C TYR A 116 -13.30 -5.16 19.96
N THR A 117 -12.19 -5.87 19.98
CA THR A 117 -11.18 -5.80 21.04
C THR A 117 -9.81 -5.58 20.43
N THR A 118 -8.91 -4.97 21.18
CA THR A 118 -7.52 -4.78 20.74
C THR A 118 -6.57 -5.65 21.57
N THR A 119 -5.53 -6.16 20.96
CA THR A 119 -4.48 -6.94 21.63
C THR A 119 -3.14 -6.76 20.95
N GLY A 120 -2.07 -6.88 21.73
CA GLY A 120 -0.71 -6.62 21.25
C GLY A 120 -0.45 -5.14 20.98
N CYS A 121 0.80 -4.78 21.06
CA CYS A 121 1.30 -3.45 20.67
C CYS A 121 2.68 -3.68 20.08
N PHE A 122 2.86 -3.24 18.84
CA PHE A 122 4.07 -3.43 18.04
C PHE A 122 4.45 -2.13 17.39
N THR A 123 5.71 -1.81 17.32
CA THR A 123 6.17 -0.72 16.46
C THR A 123 6.16 -1.16 15.00
N GLY A 124 6.05 -0.21 14.05
CA GLY A 124 6.17 -0.56 12.63
C GLY A 124 7.49 -1.25 12.30
N ALA A 125 8.57 -0.84 12.99
CA ALA A 125 9.89 -1.47 12.83
C ALA A 125 9.91 -2.95 13.27
N GLU A 126 9.16 -3.34 14.29
CA GLU A 126 9.04 -4.74 14.71
C GLU A 126 8.28 -5.59 13.69
N LEU A 127 7.32 -5.00 12.99
CA LEU A 127 6.50 -5.68 11.99
C LEU A 127 7.16 -5.73 10.60
N GLU A 128 8.26 -5.00 10.38
CA GLU A 128 8.98 -4.99 9.11
C GLU A 128 9.44 -6.39 8.69
N GLY A 129 9.27 -6.70 7.41
CA GLY A 129 9.65 -7.98 6.80
C GLY A 129 8.60 -9.10 6.97
N ILE A 130 7.47 -8.85 7.64
CA ILE A 130 6.29 -9.73 7.55
C ILE A 130 5.89 -9.79 6.07
N LYS A 131 5.47 -10.97 5.58
CA LYS A 131 4.96 -11.12 4.22
C LYS A 131 3.45 -11.21 4.24
N THR A 132 2.82 -10.39 3.43
CA THR A 132 1.38 -10.46 3.19
C THR A 132 1.09 -10.99 1.79
N GLN A 133 -0.02 -11.69 1.62
CA GLN A 133 -0.52 -12.12 0.32
C GLN A 133 -1.25 -10.97 -0.35
N HIS A 134 -0.89 -10.67 -1.60
CA HIS A 134 -1.64 -9.71 -2.41
C HIS A 134 -3.09 -10.18 -2.59
N PRO A 135 -4.10 -9.31 -2.41
CA PRO A 135 -5.51 -9.74 -2.40
C PRO A 135 -6.01 -10.27 -3.75
N LEU A 136 -5.40 -9.86 -4.86
CA LEU A 136 -5.85 -10.18 -6.22
C LEU A 136 -4.89 -11.12 -6.98
N TYR A 137 -3.61 -11.16 -6.61
CA TYR A 137 -2.60 -11.88 -7.40
C TYR A 137 -1.78 -12.84 -6.55
N ASP A 138 -1.24 -13.88 -7.19
CA ASP A 138 -0.35 -14.84 -6.53
C ASP A 138 1.07 -14.27 -6.41
N ARG A 139 1.20 -13.25 -5.55
CA ARG A 139 2.47 -12.65 -5.13
C ARG A 139 2.38 -12.13 -3.72
N PHE A 140 3.54 -11.96 -3.10
CA PHE A 140 3.62 -11.34 -1.78
C PHE A 140 3.80 -9.82 -1.87
N SER A 141 3.21 -9.13 -0.89
CA SER A 141 3.46 -7.72 -0.60
C SER A 141 4.12 -7.67 0.78
N PRO A 142 5.45 -7.55 0.86
CA PRO A 142 6.14 -7.46 2.13
C PRO A 142 5.76 -6.19 2.90
N VAL A 143 5.79 -6.26 4.22
CA VAL A 143 5.69 -5.11 5.11
C VAL A 143 7.04 -4.42 5.14
N ILE A 144 7.06 -3.14 4.82
CA ILE A 144 8.23 -2.27 4.82
C ILE A 144 7.99 -1.07 5.72
N THR A 145 9.03 -0.26 5.97
CA THR A 145 8.90 0.96 6.77
C THR A 145 9.27 2.22 5.98
N GLY A 146 8.57 3.32 6.27
CA GLY A 146 8.82 4.61 5.63
C GLY A 146 8.33 5.79 6.43
N ASP A 147 9.09 6.89 6.41
CA ASP A 147 8.84 8.11 7.20
C ASP A 147 7.69 8.97 6.63
N HIS A 148 7.21 8.65 5.41
CA HIS A 148 6.08 9.35 4.77
C HIS A 148 4.71 8.89 5.27
N VAL A 149 4.66 7.80 6.04
CA VAL A 149 3.41 7.33 6.64
C VAL A 149 2.94 8.33 7.68
N THR A 150 1.65 8.70 7.64
CA THR A 150 1.01 9.62 8.59
C THR A 150 -0.14 8.95 9.32
N LEU A 151 -0.57 9.56 10.43
CA LEU A 151 -1.73 9.11 11.21
C LEU A 151 -2.93 10.08 11.08
N GLU A 152 -2.97 10.89 10.01
CA GLU A 152 -4.05 11.85 9.78
C GLU A 152 -5.34 11.18 9.29
N SER A 153 -5.20 10.09 8.53
CA SER A 153 -6.33 9.36 7.94
C SER A 153 -5.95 7.92 7.59
N GLY A 154 -6.95 7.12 7.25
CA GLY A 154 -6.76 5.73 6.86
C GLY A 154 -6.53 4.79 8.04
N THR A 155 -5.55 3.90 7.93
CA THR A 155 -5.28 2.83 8.89
C THR A 155 -3.86 2.87 9.45
N GLY A 156 -2.99 3.75 8.95
CA GLY A 156 -1.57 3.74 9.23
C GLY A 156 -0.77 2.66 8.49
N CYS A 157 -1.47 1.82 7.71
CA CYS A 157 -0.85 0.90 6.76
C CYS A 157 -1.05 1.46 5.35
N VAL A 158 0.03 1.77 4.65
CA VAL A 158 -0.02 2.43 3.34
C VAL A 158 0.19 1.43 2.22
N HIS A 159 -0.77 1.38 1.30
CA HIS A 159 -0.61 0.72 0.02
C HIS A 159 0.57 1.33 -0.75
N THR A 160 1.54 0.52 -1.13
CA THR A 160 2.78 0.99 -1.76
C THR A 160 2.93 0.42 -3.16
N ALA A 161 2.92 1.33 -4.15
CA ALA A 161 3.02 1.01 -5.57
C ALA A 161 4.08 1.91 -6.25
N PRO A 162 5.35 1.50 -6.29
CA PRO A 162 6.49 2.33 -6.71
C PRO A 162 6.42 2.78 -8.18
N GLY A 163 5.53 2.22 -8.99
CA GLY A 163 5.26 2.67 -10.34
C GLY A 163 4.39 3.93 -10.44
N TYR A 164 3.76 4.35 -9.32
CA TYR A 164 2.72 5.40 -9.32
C TYR A 164 2.98 6.54 -8.35
N GLY A 165 3.62 6.29 -7.20
CA GLY A 165 3.90 7.29 -6.17
C GLY A 165 5.39 7.64 -6.09
N VAL A 166 5.71 8.92 -5.86
CA VAL A 166 7.10 9.36 -5.67
C VAL A 166 7.64 8.85 -4.34
N GLU A 167 6.87 8.97 -3.26
CA GLU A 167 7.22 8.46 -1.93
C GLU A 167 7.37 6.94 -1.97
N ASP A 168 6.46 6.23 -2.64
CA ASP A 168 6.50 4.78 -2.81
C ASP A 168 7.76 4.34 -3.55
N PHE A 169 8.10 5.07 -4.62
CA PHE A 169 9.30 4.81 -5.40
C PHE A 169 10.58 5.03 -4.57
N GLU A 170 10.65 6.14 -3.81
CA GLU A 170 11.83 6.45 -3.00
C GLU A 170 11.99 5.48 -1.82
N VAL A 171 10.90 5.09 -1.15
CA VAL A 171 10.98 4.13 -0.05
C VAL A 171 11.39 2.74 -0.55
N CYS A 172 10.82 2.29 -1.67
CA CYS A 172 11.13 0.97 -2.24
C CYS A 172 12.58 0.82 -2.71
N LYS A 173 13.28 1.91 -3.03
CA LYS A 173 14.72 1.86 -3.33
C LYS A 173 15.61 1.34 -2.19
N LYS A 174 15.09 1.36 -0.96
CA LYS A 174 15.79 0.82 0.21
C LYS A 174 15.72 -0.72 0.27
N TYR A 175 14.89 -1.35 -0.56
CA TYR A 175 14.59 -2.79 -0.56
C TYR A 175 14.87 -3.37 -1.94
N ASP A 176 16.02 -4.02 -2.09
CA ASP A 176 16.53 -4.54 -3.38
C ASP A 176 15.59 -5.57 -4.03
N GLU A 177 14.77 -6.25 -3.22
CA GLU A 177 13.80 -7.25 -3.67
C GLU A 177 12.51 -6.65 -4.25
N ILE A 178 12.24 -5.36 -4.02
CA ILE A 178 11.05 -4.68 -4.52
C ILE A 178 11.38 -4.00 -5.85
N GLY A 179 10.79 -4.52 -6.91
CA GLY A 179 10.93 -3.95 -8.25
C GLY A 179 10.01 -2.76 -8.49
N ILE A 180 9.80 -2.45 -9.77
CA ILE A 180 8.82 -1.46 -10.23
C ILE A 180 7.85 -2.18 -11.15
N LEU A 181 6.56 -2.09 -10.83
CA LEU A 181 5.48 -2.64 -11.64
C LEU A 181 4.55 -1.51 -12.06
N VAL A 182 4.35 -1.38 -13.37
CA VAL A 182 3.44 -0.39 -13.97
C VAL A 182 2.38 -1.17 -14.75
N CYS A 183 1.14 -1.11 -14.27
CA CYS A 183 0.01 -1.82 -14.88
C CYS A 183 -0.87 -0.89 -15.73
N VAL A 184 -0.42 0.31 -16.04
CA VAL A 184 -1.17 1.30 -16.84
C VAL A 184 -0.33 1.72 -18.05
N ASP A 185 -0.96 1.74 -19.23
CA ASP A 185 -0.32 2.16 -20.49
C ASP A 185 -0.35 3.69 -20.69
N GLU A 186 0.20 4.13 -21.81
CA GLU A 186 0.24 5.55 -22.19
C GLU A 186 -1.13 6.18 -22.45
N ASN A 187 -2.20 5.38 -22.58
CA ASN A 187 -3.58 5.83 -22.79
C ASN A 187 -4.38 5.88 -21.48
N GLY A 188 -3.77 5.61 -20.33
CA GLY A 188 -4.45 5.53 -19.04
C GLY A 188 -5.26 4.24 -18.86
N ARG A 189 -4.89 3.15 -19.56
CA ARG A 189 -5.60 1.88 -19.48
C ARG A 189 -4.76 0.81 -18.81
N GLN A 190 -5.43 -0.05 -18.07
CA GLN A 190 -4.80 -1.21 -17.44
C GLN A 190 -4.21 -2.13 -18.52
N THR A 191 -2.98 -2.56 -18.31
CA THR A 191 -2.26 -3.50 -19.19
C THR A 191 -2.53 -4.96 -18.79
N ALA A 192 -1.96 -5.91 -19.53
CA ALA A 192 -2.06 -7.34 -19.22
C ALA A 192 -1.51 -7.72 -17.84
N GLU A 193 -0.59 -6.93 -17.26
CA GLU A 193 -0.09 -7.10 -15.89
C GLU A 193 -1.19 -6.92 -14.82
N ALA A 194 -2.27 -6.21 -15.15
CA ALA A 194 -3.44 -6.06 -14.29
C ALA A 194 -4.42 -7.24 -14.37
N GLY A 195 -4.14 -8.25 -15.20
CA GLY A 195 -4.94 -9.48 -15.30
C GLY A 195 -6.38 -9.22 -15.74
N GLU A 196 -7.35 -9.51 -14.87
CA GLU A 196 -8.79 -9.35 -15.19
C GLU A 196 -9.22 -7.88 -15.43
N PHE A 197 -8.40 -6.91 -15.05
CA PHE A 197 -8.68 -5.49 -15.29
C PHE A 197 -8.09 -4.97 -16.60
N GLU A 198 -7.45 -5.83 -17.43
CA GLU A 198 -6.86 -5.42 -18.71
C GLU A 198 -7.85 -4.64 -19.58
N GLY A 199 -7.40 -3.49 -20.09
CA GLY A 199 -8.18 -2.61 -20.95
C GLY A 199 -9.18 -1.68 -20.26
N MET A 200 -9.34 -1.78 -18.92
CA MET A 200 -10.14 -0.83 -18.14
C MET A 200 -9.44 0.52 -18.04
N ASP A 201 -10.21 1.59 -18.07
CA ASP A 201 -9.71 2.95 -17.82
C ASP A 201 -9.38 3.14 -16.33
N THR A 202 -8.44 4.07 -16.02
CA THR A 202 -8.01 4.43 -14.65
C THR A 202 -8.86 5.54 -14.06
#